data_630cd9cdf77cd884f49fcc5fb3fadf27
#
_entry.id   630cd9cdf77cd884f49fcc5fb3fadf27
#
_cell.length_a   1.000
_cell.length_b   1.000
_cell.length_c   1.000
_cell.angle_alpha   90.00
_cell.angle_beta   90.00
_cell.angle_gamma   90.00
#
_symmetry.space_group_name_H-M   'P 1'
#
loop_
_entity.id
_entity.type
_entity.pdbx_description
1 polymer ?
#
loop_
_entity_poly.entity_id
_entity_poly.type
_entity_poly.pdbx_seq_one_letter_code
_entity_poly.pdbx_strand_id
1 'polypeptide(L)'
;MKKLYSILAALTLSVAANAQVGAPYIHDPSTLAECDGKWYTFGTGGGGLISENGWTWNSGAERPGGGAAPDIIKIGDRYLCIYGATGGGLGGGHSGRILTMWNKTLDPKSPDFKWSEAVEVCNSDGMEDQDAIDPGILLDPTTGRLWVSYGTYFGTIRLIELDPKTGYRVNGNKEKDIAIDCEATDLIYRNGWYYLLGTHGTCCDGVNSTYNIVVGRSRSVEGPYIDNVGRDMYHGGGRMAIGARNRRAGAGHFGRTIVDEGVEVASFHWEADFDLGGRSTLAILPLLWKNDWPYAGEQISDGVYEIESERRGYTLELAVDFVRMQTARQGWFNRNQAQEAPKPVANQTLAEVEGTWPKGDVAVRCGDYMFRPHQRWQVTPVPERGGTICGPLYVVKIAGTNRALTATDNLEVTTKDFADLDEQLWRIEQLTDGTYRIMPYVIPGQQGKNQKYCLYSAADSTPTLAVYDFNSDNSKWNLKDKQ
;
A
#
# COMPACT_ATOMS: atom_id res chain seq x y z
N MET A 1 -52.24 21.00 18.46
CA MET A 1 -50.95 21.34 17.86
C MET A 1 -49.94 20.24 18.20
N LYS A 2 -49.74 19.32 17.27
CA LYS A 2 -48.77 18.20 17.42
C LYS A 2 -47.45 18.67 16.88
N LYS A 3 -46.38 18.71 17.70
CA LYS A 3 -45.03 19.00 17.28
C LYS A 3 -44.43 17.74 16.63
N LEU A 4 -44.16 17.82 15.33
CA LEU A 4 -43.42 16.84 14.58
C LEU A 4 -41.92 17.07 14.90
N TYR A 5 -41.28 16.10 15.57
CA TYR A 5 -39.82 16.06 15.68
C TYR A 5 -39.29 15.33 14.47
N SER A 6 -38.64 16.06 13.58
CA SER A 6 -37.84 15.47 12.49
C SER A 6 -36.52 14.96 13.07
N ILE A 7 -36.40 13.65 13.17
CA ILE A 7 -35.13 12.99 13.45
C ILE A 7 -34.35 12.97 12.12
N LEU A 8 -33.34 13.84 12.01
CA LEU A 8 -32.35 13.77 10.96
C LEU A 8 -31.40 12.62 11.32
N ALA A 9 -31.61 11.46 10.71
CA ALA A 9 -30.63 10.38 10.76
C ALA A 9 -29.45 10.79 9.86
N ALA A 10 -28.35 11.20 10.46
CA ALA A 10 -27.09 11.30 9.78
C ALA A 10 -26.64 9.86 9.47
N LEU A 11 -26.79 9.44 8.20
CA LEU A 11 -26.08 8.28 7.70
C LEU A 11 -24.61 8.67 7.65
N THR A 12 -23.85 8.27 8.65
CA THR A 12 -22.40 8.17 8.55
C THR A 12 -22.13 6.99 7.62
N LEU A 13 -21.87 7.27 6.34
CA LEU A 13 -21.18 6.31 5.50
C LEU A 13 -19.80 6.12 6.11
N SER A 14 -19.60 5.00 6.80
CA SER A 14 -18.29 4.52 7.13
C SER A 14 -17.62 4.12 5.79
N VAL A 15 -16.88 5.05 5.19
CA VAL A 15 -15.99 4.71 4.09
C VAL A 15 -14.98 3.72 4.67
N ALA A 16 -14.93 2.52 4.12
CA ALA A 16 -13.97 1.52 4.55
C ALA A 16 -12.55 2.14 4.40
N ALA A 17 -11.80 2.17 5.49
CA ALA A 17 -10.53 2.87 5.63
C ALA A 17 -9.42 2.42 4.64
N ASN A 18 -9.69 1.42 3.82
CA ASN A 18 -8.71 0.72 2.98
C ASN A 18 -9.02 0.79 1.47
N ALA A 19 -9.84 1.74 1.01
CA ALA A 19 -10.09 1.95 -0.42
C ALA A 19 -9.55 3.30 -0.86
N GLN A 20 -8.93 3.33 -2.05
CA GLN A 20 -8.65 4.59 -2.72
C GLN A 20 -9.95 5.38 -2.87
N VAL A 21 -9.88 6.70 -2.70
CA VAL A 21 -11.06 7.57 -2.83
C VAL A 21 -11.22 8.10 -4.26
N GLY A 22 -12.37 8.73 -4.55
CA GLY A 22 -12.74 9.21 -5.87
C GLY A 22 -13.54 8.17 -6.64
N ALA A 23 -13.13 7.89 -7.86
CA ALA A 23 -13.72 6.89 -8.73
C ALA A 23 -12.65 5.87 -9.21
N PRO A 24 -12.11 5.03 -8.31
CA PRO A 24 -10.97 4.15 -8.60
C PRO A 24 -11.35 2.92 -9.43
N TYR A 25 -12.31 3.03 -10.31
CA TYR A 25 -12.85 1.91 -11.10
C TYR A 25 -11.95 1.60 -12.28
N ILE A 26 -11.34 0.43 -12.24
CA ILE A 26 -10.43 -0.04 -13.28
C ILE A 26 -10.39 -1.58 -13.27
N HIS A 27 -10.16 -2.17 -14.41
CA HIS A 27 -9.83 -3.58 -14.57
C HIS A 27 -8.45 -3.68 -15.23
N ASP A 28 -7.63 -4.62 -14.80
CA ASP A 28 -6.25 -4.83 -15.24
C ASP A 28 -5.39 -3.56 -15.19
N PRO A 29 -5.19 -2.96 -14.01
CA PRO A 29 -4.38 -1.74 -13.91
C PRO A 29 -2.91 -2.04 -14.21
N SER A 30 -2.30 -1.24 -15.06
CA SER A 30 -0.86 -1.25 -15.26
C SER A 30 -0.12 -0.92 -13.96
N THR A 31 1.17 -1.14 -13.92
CA THR A 31 2.07 -0.52 -12.95
C THR A 31 1.77 0.98 -12.83
N LEU A 32 1.81 1.50 -11.61
CA LEU A 32 1.65 2.92 -11.36
C LEU A 32 2.86 3.68 -11.88
N ALA A 33 2.64 4.72 -12.68
CA ALA A 33 3.68 5.57 -13.23
C ALA A 33 3.55 7.01 -12.73
N GLU A 34 4.64 7.58 -12.24
CA GLU A 34 4.69 8.99 -11.88
C GLU A 34 5.13 9.81 -13.09
N CYS A 35 4.41 10.91 -13.36
CA CYS A 35 4.72 11.87 -14.40
C CYS A 35 4.33 13.27 -13.93
N ASP A 36 5.32 14.17 -13.86
CA ASP A 36 5.14 15.58 -13.48
C ASP A 36 4.40 15.76 -12.15
N GLY A 37 4.73 14.93 -11.15
CA GLY A 37 4.17 14.98 -9.80
C GLY A 37 2.77 14.37 -9.68
N LYS A 38 2.25 13.73 -10.73
CA LYS A 38 0.99 13.00 -10.76
C LYS A 38 1.21 11.52 -10.99
N TRP A 39 0.23 10.72 -10.58
CA TRP A 39 0.23 9.29 -10.76
C TRP A 39 -0.75 8.86 -11.83
N TYR A 40 -0.37 7.88 -12.64
CA TYR A 40 -1.14 7.34 -13.74
C TYR A 40 -1.17 5.82 -13.68
N THR A 41 -2.28 5.22 -14.06
CA THR A 41 -2.40 3.80 -14.38
C THR A 41 -3.38 3.61 -15.53
N PHE A 42 -3.10 2.65 -16.41
CA PHE A 42 -3.92 2.34 -17.57
C PHE A 42 -4.58 0.99 -17.36
N GLY A 43 -5.78 0.82 -17.88
CA GLY A 43 -6.53 -0.43 -17.77
C GLY A 43 -6.95 -0.99 -19.11
N THR A 44 -7.58 -2.14 -19.06
CA THR A 44 -8.26 -2.75 -20.22
C THR A 44 -9.25 -1.77 -20.84
N GLY A 45 -9.26 -1.66 -22.18
CA GLY A 45 -10.10 -0.74 -22.95
C GLY A 45 -9.40 0.56 -23.38
N GLY A 46 -8.16 0.84 -22.94
CA GLY A 46 -7.34 1.98 -23.37
C GLY A 46 -7.50 3.25 -22.54
N GLY A 47 -8.43 3.29 -21.58
CA GLY A 47 -8.54 4.35 -20.57
C GLY A 47 -7.67 4.06 -19.35
N GLY A 48 -7.76 4.95 -18.35
CA GLY A 48 -7.05 4.76 -17.10
C GLY A 48 -7.40 5.83 -16.08
N LEU A 49 -6.66 5.81 -14.97
CA LEU A 49 -6.87 6.70 -13.83
C LEU A 49 -5.68 7.65 -13.66
N ILE A 50 -5.99 8.83 -13.13
CA ILE A 50 -5.04 9.87 -12.75
C ILE A 50 -5.25 10.20 -11.28
N SER A 51 -4.15 10.45 -10.57
CA SER A 51 -4.16 10.95 -9.20
C SER A 51 -3.11 12.04 -8.99
N GLU A 52 -3.50 13.14 -8.34
CA GLU A 52 -2.61 14.23 -7.94
C GLU A 52 -1.78 13.88 -6.69
N ASN A 53 -2.21 12.92 -5.90
CA ASN A 53 -1.60 12.59 -4.60
C ASN A 53 -1.32 11.09 -4.40
N GLY A 54 -1.71 10.23 -5.35
CA GLY A 54 -1.60 8.77 -5.23
C GLY A 54 -2.70 8.11 -4.39
N TRP A 55 -3.60 8.88 -3.79
CA TRP A 55 -4.69 8.38 -2.95
C TRP A 55 -6.07 8.59 -3.57
N THR A 56 -6.32 9.76 -4.15
CA THR A 56 -7.58 10.11 -4.82
C THR A 56 -7.44 9.87 -6.31
N TRP A 57 -8.19 8.91 -6.84
CA TRP A 57 -8.11 8.48 -8.23
C TRP A 57 -9.37 8.80 -9.01
N ASN A 58 -9.21 9.29 -10.24
CA ASN A 58 -10.30 9.56 -11.16
C ASN A 58 -9.90 9.17 -12.58
N SER A 59 -10.89 8.94 -13.45
CA SER A 59 -10.64 8.70 -14.86
C SER A 59 -9.92 9.88 -15.52
N GLY A 60 -9.12 9.61 -16.55
CA GLY A 60 -8.47 10.68 -17.31
C GLY A 60 -7.15 10.30 -17.96
N ALA A 61 -6.53 9.17 -17.60
CA ALA A 61 -5.40 8.66 -18.37
C ALA A 61 -5.90 8.10 -19.71
N GLU A 62 -5.15 8.37 -20.78
CA GLU A 62 -5.57 8.05 -22.15
C GLU A 62 -4.45 7.31 -22.89
N ARG A 63 -4.82 6.21 -23.53
CA ARG A 63 -3.98 5.45 -24.44
C ARG A 63 -4.79 5.06 -25.67
N PRO A 64 -4.33 5.31 -26.89
CA PRO A 64 -5.03 4.87 -28.10
C PRO A 64 -4.95 3.35 -28.27
N GLY A 65 -5.80 2.83 -29.14
CA GLY A 65 -5.75 1.45 -29.62
C GLY A 65 -6.55 0.44 -28.80
N GLY A 66 -7.18 0.83 -27.70
CA GLY A 66 -7.96 -0.10 -26.87
C GLY A 66 -7.10 -1.25 -26.34
N GLY A 67 -7.57 -2.51 -26.45
CA GLY A 67 -6.85 -3.71 -26.02
C GLY A 67 -6.94 -3.99 -24.53
N ALA A 68 -6.21 -4.99 -24.09
CA ALA A 68 -6.31 -5.56 -22.74
C ALA A 68 -5.01 -5.45 -21.96
N ALA A 69 -5.16 -5.40 -20.63
CA ALA A 69 -4.11 -5.68 -19.68
C ALA A 69 -2.77 -4.95 -19.97
N PRO A 70 -2.75 -3.61 -19.99
CA PRO A 70 -1.54 -2.87 -20.29
C PRO A 70 -0.56 -2.89 -19.14
N ASP A 71 0.72 -2.75 -19.47
CA ASP A 71 1.73 -2.34 -18.49
C ASP A 71 2.55 -1.15 -19.00
N ILE A 72 3.20 -0.42 -18.09
CA ILE A 72 3.93 0.79 -18.40
C ILE A 72 5.23 0.90 -17.60
N ILE A 73 6.27 1.43 -18.23
CA ILE A 73 7.56 1.71 -17.58
C ILE A 73 8.17 2.99 -18.12
N LYS A 74 8.81 3.76 -17.25
CA LYS A 74 9.66 4.88 -17.64
C LYS A 74 11.06 4.38 -17.99
N ILE A 75 11.52 4.70 -19.20
CA ILE A 75 12.87 4.39 -19.66
C ILE A 75 13.52 5.68 -20.18
N GLY A 76 14.51 6.17 -19.46
CA GLY A 76 15.09 7.47 -19.74
C GLY A 76 14.10 8.61 -19.51
N ASP A 77 13.84 9.39 -20.56
CA ASP A 77 12.96 10.57 -20.55
C ASP A 77 11.55 10.30 -21.10
N ARG A 78 11.17 9.04 -21.34
CA ARG A 78 9.88 8.66 -21.94
C ARG A 78 9.31 7.37 -21.32
N TYR A 79 8.07 7.10 -21.64
CA TYR A 79 7.30 5.96 -21.15
C TYR A 79 7.05 4.96 -22.29
N LEU A 80 7.38 3.69 -22.04
CA LEU A 80 6.99 2.56 -22.86
C LEU A 80 5.73 1.95 -22.28
N CYS A 81 4.66 1.92 -23.07
CA CYS A 81 3.46 1.15 -22.76
C CYS A 81 3.44 -0.11 -23.62
N ILE A 82 3.07 -1.23 -23.00
CA ILE A 82 2.84 -2.52 -23.66
C ILE A 82 1.43 -3.00 -23.33
N TYR A 83 0.75 -3.66 -24.27
CA TYR A 83 -0.62 -4.14 -24.06
C TYR A 83 -0.98 -5.28 -24.99
N GLY A 84 -1.97 -6.07 -24.59
CA GLY A 84 -2.55 -7.10 -25.45
C GLY A 84 -3.60 -6.52 -26.41
N ALA A 85 -3.51 -6.86 -27.68
CA ALA A 85 -4.56 -6.64 -28.66
C ALA A 85 -5.12 -8.00 -29.06
N THR A 86 -6.26 -8.38 -28.50
CA THR A 86 -6.85 -9.70 -28.73
C THR A 86 -7.76 -9.69 -29.97
N GLY A 87 -7.59 -10.67 -30.83
CA GLY A 87 -8.43 -10.82 -32.04
C GLY A 87 -9.79 -11.47 -31.81
N GLY A 88 -10.08 -12.01 -30.61
CA GLY A 88 -11.25 -12.85 -30.41
C GLY A 88 -12.06 -12.67 -29.12
N GLY A 89 -11.65 -11.81 -28.23
CA GLY A 89 -12.32 -11.61 -26.93
C GLY A 89 -12.18 -12.79 -25.97
N LEU A 90 -12.77 -12.64 -24.78
CA LEU A 90 -12.83 -13.69 -23.76
C LEU A 90 -13.50 -14.95 -24.31
N GLY A 91 -12.76 -16.04 -24.44
CA GLY A 91 -13.32 -17.34 -24.72
C GLY A 91 -12.97 -17.99 -26.06
N GLY A 92 -11.87 -17.57 -26.74
CA GLY A 92 -11.45 -18.42 -27.84
C GLY A 92 -10.67 -17.82 -28.99
N GLY A 93 -10.09 -16.69 -28.80
CA GLY A 93 -9.24 -16.15 -29.84
C GLY A 93 -7.78 -16.40 -29.52
N HIS A 94 -7.20 -17.47 -30.06
CA HIS A 94 -5.77 -17.71 -30.00
C HIS A 94 -5.00 -16.84 -31.03
N SER A 95 -5.46 -15.63 -31.30
CA SER A 95 -4.84 -14.67 -32.22
C SER A 95 -4.50 -13.36 -31.52
N GLY A 96 -4.07 -13.44 -30.28
CA GLY A 96 -3.60 -12.33 -29.51
C GLY A 96 -2.29 -11.74 -30.03
N ARG A 97 -2.08 -10.46 -29.76
CA ARG A 97 -0.87 -9.72 -30.15
C ARG A 97 -0.41 -8.87 -29.00
N ILE A 98 0.88 -8.80 -28.77
CA ILE A 98 1.48 -7.84 -27.85
C ILE A 98 2.03 -6.68 -28.65
N LEU A 99 1.59 -5.48 -28.30
CA LEU A 99 1.96 -4.23 -28.93
C LEU A 99 2.70 -3.32 -27.96
N THR A 100 3.66 -2.56 -28.46
CA THR A 100 4.38 -1.52 -27.73
C THR A 100 4.18 -0.15 -28.34
N MET A 101 4.15 0.91 -27.51
CA MET A 101 4.12 2.30 -27.95
C MET A 101 4.81 3.20 -26.93
N TRP A 102 5.27 4.36 -27.39
CA TRP A 102 6.01 5.33 -26.59
C TRP A 102 5.27 6.65 -26.43
N ASN A 103 5.46 7.31 -25.29
CA ASN A 103 5.08 8.72 -25.09
C ASN A 103 6.14 9.42 -24.22
N LYS A 104 6.31 10.72 -24.39
CA LYS A 104 7.17 11.56 -23.56
C LYS A 104 6.55 11.91 -22.23
N THR A 105 5.24 12.04 -22.18
CA THR A 105 4.47 12.42 -21.01
C THR A 105 3.21 11.58 -20.90
N LEU A 106 2.68 11.45 -19.71
CA LEU A 106 1.40 10.78 -19.47
C LEU A 106 0.25 11.78 -19.23
N ASP A 107 0.53 13.09 -19.18
CA ASP A 107 -0.48 14.13 -19.03
C ASP A 107 -1.18 14.43 -20.37
N PRO A 108 -2.45 14.05 -20.57
CA PRO A 108 -3.20 14.32 -21.81
C PRO A 108 -3.33 15.82 -22.13
N LYS A 109 -3.10 16.68 -21.15
CA LYS A 109 -3.16 18.17 -21.31
C LYS A 109 -1.84 18.75 -21.78
N SER A 110 -0.76 17.97 -21.75
CA SER A 110 0.56 18.44 -22.19
C SER A 110 0.61 18.59 -23.71
N PRO A 111 1.24 19.64 -24.26
CA PRO A 111 1.47 19.77 -25.69
C PRO A 111 2.39 18.66 -26.27
N ASP A 112 3.16 18.01 -25.42
CA ASP A 112 4.03 16.89 -25.79
C ASP A 112 3.34 15.52 -25.71
N PHE A 113 2.06 15.48 -25.33
CA PHE A 113 1.28 14.23 -25.25
C PHE A 113 1.01 13.69 -26.65
N LYS A 114 1.82 12.70 -27.03
CA LYS A 114 1.70 12.04 -28.32
C LYS A 114 2.25 10.62 -28.24
N TRP A 115 1.37 9.65 -28.32
CA TRP A 115 1.78 8.25 -28.48
C TRP A 115 2.35 7.99 -29.87
N SER A 116 3.40 7.17 -29.93
CA SER A 116 3.92 6.65 -31.20
C SER A 116 2.93 5.68 -31.82
N GLU A 117 3.16 5.31 -33.07
CA GLU A 117 2.50 4.14 -33.66
C GLU A 117 2.80 2.89 -32.82
N ALA A 118 1.80 2.00 -32.74
CA ALA A 118 1.91 0.75 -32.05
C ALA A 118 2.72 -0.25 -32.90
N VAL A 119 3.62 -0.99 -32.24
CA VAL A 119 4.49 -2.00 -32.91
C VAL A 119 4.24 -3.35 -32.30
N GLU A 120 3.90 -4.34 -33.12
CA GLU A 120 3.78 -5.73 -32.69
C GLU A 120 5.15 -6.33 -32.34
N VAL A 121 5.26 -6.93 -31.16
CA VAL A 121 6.47 -7.58 -30.69
C VAL A 121 6.37 -9.10 -30.60
N CYS A 122 5.16 -9.63 -30.47
CA CYS A 122 4.85 -11.05 -30.60
C CYS A 122 3.34 -11.26 -30.84
N ASN A 123 3.00 -12.47 -31.28
CA ASN A 123 1.61 -12.91 -31.46
C ASN A 123 1.46 -14.42 -31.16
N SER A 124 0.23 -14.89 -31.10
CA SER A 124 -0.11 -16.30 -30.91
C SER A 124 -0.79 -16.92 -32.15
N ASP A 125 -0.56 -16.36 -33.33
CA ASP A 125 -1.17 -16.83 -34.59
C ASP A 125 -0.83 -18.32 -34.83
N GLY A 126 -1.88 -19.14 -35.03
CA GLY A 126 -1.75 -20.58 -35.26
C GLY A 126 -1.39 -21.44 -34.06
N MET A 127 -1.44 -20.88 -32.85
CA MET A 127 -1.24 -21.61 -31.59
C MET A 127 -2.61 -21.96 -30.98
N GLU A 128 -2.91 -23.26 -30.79
CA GLU A 128 -4.22 -23.70 -30.29
C GLU A 128 -4.36 -23.58 -28.77
N ASP A 129 -3.26 -23.57 -28.03
CA ASP A 129 -3.15 -23.62 -26.57
C ASP A 129 -2.46 -22.40 -25.97
N GLN A 130 -2.42 -21.30 -26.69
CA GLN A 130 -1.69 -20.08 -26.28
C GLN A 130 -2.47 -18.82 -26.67
N ASP A 131 -2.34 -17.78 -25.85
CA ASP A 131 -2.73 -16.43 -26.22
C ASP A 131 -1.63 -15.42 -25.87
N ALA A 132 -1.37 -14.46 -26.76
CA ALA A 132 -0.46 -13.38 -26.52
C ALA A 132 -1.23 -12.21 -25.89
N ILE A 133 -1.35 -12.25 -24.56
CA ILE A 133 -2.13 -11.34 -23.73
C ILE A 133 -1.40 -11.05 -22.42
N ASP A 134 -1.83 -10.06 -21.67
CA ASP A 134 -1.40 -9.74 -20.30
C ASP A 134 0.12 -9.57 -20.16
N PRO A 135 0.73 -8.63 -20.88
CA PRO A 135 2.17 -8.43 -20.79
C PRO A 135 2.57 -7.66 -19.53
N GLY A 136 3.63 -8.12 -18.85
CA GLY A 136 4.32 -7.39 -17.79
C GLY A 136 5.76 -7.11 -18.17
N ILE A 137 6.31 -5.95 -17.80
CA ILE A 137 7.62 -5.45 -18.22
C ILE A 137 8.61 -5.42 -17.04
N LEU A 138 9.82 -5.89 -17.25
CA LEU A 138 10.95 -5.68 -16.33
C LEU A 138 12.14 -5.06 -17.09
N LEU A 139 12.53 -3.84 -16.73
CA LEU A 139 13.88 -3.38 -17.03
C LEU A 139 14.82 -3.93 -15.93
N ASP A 140 15.57 -4.94 -16.28
CA ASP A 140 16.44 -5.65 -15.34
C ASP A 140 17.54 -4.71 -14.80
N PRO A 141 17.54 -4.38 -13.51
CA PRO A 141 18.50 -3.43 -12.94
C PRO A 141 19.95 -3.97 -12.92
N THR A 142 20.14 -5.26 -13.13
CA THR A 142 21.46 -5.88 -13.10
C THR A 142 22.15 -5.89 -14.48
N THR A 143 21.36 -5.96 -15.54
CA THR A 143 21.87 -6.12 -16.92
C THR A 143 21.46 -4.99 -17.85
N GLY A 144 20.44 -4.19 -17.49
CA GLY A 144 19.84 -3.19 -18.36
C GLY A 144 19.02 -3.77 -19.52
N ARG A 145 18.79 -5.10 -19.53
CA ARG A 145 17.95 -5.77 -20.53
C ARG A 145 16.47 -5.55 -20.20
N LEU A 146 15.64 -5.49 -21.22
CA LEU A 146 14.20 -5.30 -21.09
C LEU A 146 13.49 -6.63 -21.35
N TRP A 147 12.84 -7.16 -20.33
CA TRP A 147 12.13 -8.42 -20.38
C TRP A 147 10.62 -8.21 -20.35
N VAL A 148 9.89 -9.07 -21.03
CA VAL A 148 8.43 -9.12 -21.04
C VAL A 148 7.97 -10.54 -20.77
N SER A 149 7.15 -10.71 -19.72
CA SER A 149 6.35 -11.92 -19.52
C SER A 149 4.95 -11.70 -20.09
N TYR A 150 4.34 -12.72 -20.68
CA TYR A 150 2.97 -12.64 -21.22
C TYR A 150 2.37 -14.04 -21.34
N GLY A 151 1.07 -14.13 -21.41
CA GLY A 151 0.35 -15.39 -21.61
C GLY A 151 -0.94 -15.48 -20.81
N THR A 152 -1.53 -16.65 -20.75
CA THR A 152 -2.82 -16.92 -20.14
C THR A 152 -2.82 -18.20 -19.30
N TYR A 153 -3.79 -18.35 -18.39
CA TYR A 153 -3.90 -19.52 -17.47
C TYR A 153 -4.29 -20.82 -18.18
N PHE A 154 -4.79 -20.79 -19.40
CA PHE A 154 -5.06 -22.01 -20.18
C PHE A 154 -3.91 -22.42 -21.10
N GLY A 155 -2.81 -21.69 -21.10
CA GLY A 155 -1.58 -21.96 -21.84
C GLY A 155 -0.36 -21.83 -20.96
N THR A 156 0.68 -21.23 -21.52
CA THR A 156 1.94 -20.99 -20.82
C THR A 156 2.24 -19.50 -20.71
N ILE A 157 2.90 -19.13 -19.64
CA ILE A 157 3.52 -17.80 -19.51
C ILE A 157 4.88 -17.87 -20.21
N ARG A 158 5.09 -16.96 -21.14
CA ARG A 158 6.28 -16.84 -21.94
C ARG A 158 7.09 -15.60 -21.59
N LEU A 159 8.40 -15.71 -21.73
CA LEU A 159 9.35 -14.63 -21.55
C LEU A 159 10.02 -14.32 -22.89
N ILE A 160 10.07 -13.03 -23.24
CA ILE A 160 10.79 -12.50 -24.39
C ILE A 160 11.66 -11.31 -23.99
N GLU A 161 12.63 -10.95 -24.82
CA GLU A 161 13.48 -9.79 -24.65
C GLU A 161 13.17 -8.72 -25.69
N LEU A 162 13.04 -7.48 -25.22
CA LEU A 162 12.93 -6.28 -26.06
C LEU A 162 14.20 -5.42 -25.97
N ASP A 163 14.47 -4.65 -27.00
CA ASP A 163 15.46 -3.60 -26.96
C ASP A 163 14.91 -2.40 -26.16
N PRO A 164 15.53 -2.00 -25.04
CA PRO A 164 15.04 -0.92 -24.19
C PRO A 164 15.04 0.47 -24.86
N LYS A 165 15.73 0.62 -25.99
CA LYS A 165 15.77 1.88 -26.75
C LYS A 165 14.61 2.01 -27.73
N THR A 166 14.20 0.92 -28.32
CA THR A 166 13.18 0.90 -29.36
C THR A 166 11.84 0.34 -28.89
N GLY A 167 11.83 -0.54 -27.89
CA GLY A 167 10.67 -1.31 -27.47
C GLY A 167 10.34 -2.45 -28.43
N TYR A 168 11.24 -2.77 -29.38
CA TYR A 168 11.07 -3.85 -30.34
C TYR A 168 11.67 -5.14 -29.82
N ARG A 169 11.16 -6.26 -30.29
CA ARG A 169 11.73 -7.56 -29.96
C ARG A 169 13.17 -7.66 -30.42
N VAL A 170 14.06 -8.18 -29.57
CA VAL A 170 15.46 -8.43 -29.91
C VAL A 170 15.50 -9.51 -30.99
N ASN A 171 16.25 -9.23 -32.07
CA ASN A 171 16.36 -10.14 -33.20
C ASN A 171 16.98 -11.49 -32.79
N GLY A 172 16.31 -12.59 -33.16
CA GLY A 172 16.71 -13.93 -32.80
C GLY A 172 16.38 -14.37 -31.38
N ASN A 173 15.77 -13.50 -30.55
CA ASN A 173 15.26 -13.88 -29.24
C ASN A 173 14.12 -14.89 -29.39
N LYS A 174 14.24 -16.05 -28.71
CA LYS A 174 13.21 -17.09 -28.69
C LYS A 174 12.37 -16.94 -27.43
N GLU A 175 11.09 -17.28 -27.56
CA GLU A 175 10.21 -17.40 -26.39
C GLU A 175 10.72 -18.49 -25.47
N LYS A 176 10.56 -18.27 -24.16
CA LYS A 176 10.80 -19.27 -23.13
C LYS A 176 9.60 -19.40 -22.22
N ASP A 177 9.07 -20.61 -22.11
CA ASP A 177 8.00 -20.93 -21.17
C ASP A 177 8.55 -20.93 -19.75
N ILE A 178 7.87 -20.19 -18.83
CA ILE A 178 8.34 -19.97 -17.45
C ILE A 178 7.32 -20.31 -16.37
N ALA A 179 6.03 -20.38 -16.70
CA ALA A 179 4.99 -20.74 -15.77
C ALA A 179 3.75 -21.28 -16.49
N ILE A 180 2.83 -21.88 -15.74
CA ILE A 180 1.48 -22.30 -16.17
C ILE A 180 0.48 -21.95 -15.05
N ASP A 181 -0.82 -22.10 -15.35
CA ASP A 181 -1.91 -21.96 -14.37
C ASP A 181 -1.97 -20.56 -13.71
N CYS A 182 -1.53 -19.56 -14.43
CA CYS A 182 -1.64 -18.16 -14.05
C CYS A 182 -1.64 -17.27 -15.29
N GLU A 183 -2.01 -16.01 -15.13
CA GLU A 183 -1.97 -14.97 -16.16
C GLU A 183 -1.56 -13.63 -15.56
N ALA A 184 -1.55 -12.54 -16.31
CA ALA A 184 -1.22 -11.19 -15.85
C ALA A 184 0.03 -11.17 -14.97
N THR A 185 1.11 -11.73 -15.52
CA THR A 185 2.35 -11.88 -14.79
C THR A 185 3.20 -10.64 -14.85
N ASP A 186 3.87 -10.31 -13.75
CA ASP A 186 4.90 -9.29 -13.70
C ASP A 186 6.15 -9.80 -12.97
N LEU A 187 7.28 -9.21 -13.30
CA LEU A 187 8.59 -9.57 -12.80
C LEU A 187 9.14 -8.45 -11.92
N ILE A 188 9.68 -8.81 -10.76
CA ILE A 188 10.47 -7.90 -9.94
C ILE A 188 11.81 -8.50 -9.59
N TYR A 189 12.84 -7.65 -9.40
CA TYR A 189 14.15 -8.05 -8.93
C TYR A 189 14.41 -7.46 -7.53
N ARG A 190 14.83 -8.33 -6.57
CA ARG A 190 15.17 -7.92 -5.22
C ARG A 190 16.24 -8.83 -4.63
N ASN A 191 17.29 -8.27 -4.08
CA ASN A 191 18.31 -8.98 -3.30
C ASN A 191 18.90 -10.22 -4.01
N GLY A 192 19.13 -10.13 -5.32
CA GLY A 192 19.71 -11.22 -6.10
C GLY A 192 18.70 -12.30 -6.52
N TRP A 193 17.39 -12.05 -6.36
CA TRP A 193 16.32 -12.90 -6.84
C TRP A 193 15.41 -12.17 -7.82
N TYR A 194 14.99 -12.89 -8.85
CA TYR A 194 13.86 -12.54 -9.69
C TYR A 194 12.61 -13.22 -9.13
N TYR A 195 11.53 -12.47 -9.01
CA TYR A 195 10.23 -12.97 -8.57
C TYR A 195 9.27 -12.84 -9.74
N LEU A 196 8.58 -13.92 -10.08
CA LEU A 196 7.47 -13.93 -11.02
C LEU A 196 6.20 -13.95 -10.20
N LEU A 197 5.41 -12.88 -10.29
CA LEU A 197 4.09 -12.80 -9.70
C LEU A 197 3.05 -12.98 -10.79
N GLY A 198 2.09 -13.86 -10.57
CA GLY A 198 1.05 -14.17 -11.55
C GLY A 198 -0.32 -14.26 -10.90
N THR A 199 -1.35 -13.98 -11.65
CA THR A 199 -2.74 -14.08 -11.20
C THR A 199 -3.26 -15.49 -11.46
N HIS A 200 -3.67 -16.18 -10.41
CA HIS A 200 -4.24 -17.52 -10.45
C HIS A 200 -5.73 -17.46 -10.12
N GLY A 201 -6.52 -18.35 -10.68
CA GLY A 201 -7.97 -18.46 -10.43
C GLY A 201 -8.81 -18.00 -11.63
N THR A 202 -10.05 -17.55 -11.37
CA THR A 202 -11.02 -17.20 -12.42
C THR A 202 -11.15 -15.70 -12.60
N CYS A 203 -10.93 -15.24 -13.86
CA CYS A 203 -11.18 -13.87 -14.32
C CYS A 203 -12.68 -13.56 -14.41
N CYS A 204 -12.99 -12.26 -14.29
CA CYS A 204 -14.19 -11.66 -14.86
C CYS A 204 -15.50 -12.22 -14.28
N ASP A 205 -15.46 -12.79 -13.08
CA ASP A 205 -16.59 -13.38 -12.36
C ASP A 205 -17.09 -12.49 -11.20
N GLY A 206 -16.60 -11.26 -11.14
CA GLY A 206 -17.00 -10.25 -10.18
C GLY A 206 -16.90 -10.77 -8.74
N VAL A 207 -18.03 -10.78 -8.03
CA VAL A 207 -18.08 -11.21 -6.62
C VAL A 207 -17.74 -12.70 -6.39
N ASN A 208 -17.78 -13.51 -7.43
CA ASN A 208 -17.45 -14.94 -7.39
C ASN A 208 -16.00 -15.20 -7.83
N SER A 209 -15.26 -14.18 -8.25
CA SER A 209 -13.87 -14.34 -8.67
C SER A 209 -13.02 -15.00 -7.59
N THR A 210 -12.24 -15.98 -8.01
CA THR A 210 -11.27 -16.68 -7.17
C THR A 210 -9.85 -16.17 -7.37
N TYR A 211 -9.68 -15.07 -8.08
CA TYR A 211 -8.37 -14.47 -8.34
C TYR A 211 -7.56 -14.29 -7.06
N ASN A 212 -6.31 -14.65 -7.15
CA ASN A 212 -5.28 -14.42 -6.14
C ASN A 212 -3.92 -14.30 -6.84
N ILE A 213 -2.99 -13.58 -6.25
CA ILE A 213 -1.66 -13.40 -6.80
C ILE A 213 -0.72 -14.41 -6.14
N VAL A 214 -0.11 -15.25 -6.97
CA VAL A 214 0.89 -16.25 -6.58
C VAL A 214 2.29 -15.82 -7.00
N VAL A 215 3.32 -16.36 -6.35
CA VAL A 215 4.71 -15.99 -6.59
C VAL A 215 5.65 -17.18 -6.55
N GLY A 216 6.58 -17.21 -7.49
CA GLY A 216 7.80 -18.04 -7.47
C GLY A 216 9.04 -17.17 -7.62
N ARG A 217 10.22 -17.69 -7.27
CA ARG A 217 11.47 -16.95 -7.41
C ARG A 217 12.56 -17.76 -8.07
N SER A 218 13.50 -17.06 -8.71
CA SER A 218 14.65 -17.65 -9.41
C SER A 218 15.90 -16.81 -9.25
N ARG A 219 17.09 -17.39 -9.44
CA ARG A 219 18.35 -16.67 -9.58
C ARG A 219 18.58 -16.16 -11.01
N SER A 220 17.80 -16.63 -11.96
CA SER A 220 17.82 -16.21 -13.36
C SER A 220 16.47 -15.65 -13.75
N VAL A 221 16.45 -14.58 -14.55
CA VAL A 221 15.21 -14.04 -15.12
C VAL A 221 14.48 -15.06 -16.00
N GLU A 222 15.22 -15.99 -16.59
CA GLU A 222 14.65 -17.07 -17.40
C GLU A 222 14.15 -18.27 -16.61
N GLY A 223 14.10 -18.17 -15.28
CA GLY A 223 13.65 -19.26 -14.39
C GLY A 223 14.70 -20.34 -14.14
N PRO A 224 14.34 -21.52 -13.58
CA PRO A 224 12.99 -21.86 -13.14
C PRO A 224 12.53 -21.04 -11.93
N TYR A 225 11.25 -20.72 -11.88
CA TYR A 225 10.63 -19.98 -10.76
C TYR A 225 10.04 -20.95 -9.74
N ILE A 226 10.70 -21.09 -8.62
CA ILE A 226 10.39 -22.09 -7.57
C ILE A 226 9.65 -21.42 -6.42
N ASP A 227 8.59 -22.03 -5.92
CA ASP A 227 7.86 -21.58 -4.74
C ASP A 227 8.58 -21.94 -3.42
N ASN A 228 7.96 -21.61 -2.30
CA ASN A 228 8.54 -21.82 -0.97
C ASN A 228 8.58 -23.28 -0.51
N VAL A 229 7.97 -24.20 -1.25
CA VAL A 229 8.02 -25.65 -0.98
C VAL A 229 8.81 -26.42 -2.04
N GLY A 230 9.44 -25.70 -2.98
CA GLY A 230 10.33 -26.28 -3.98
C GLY A 230 9.65 -26.69 -5.29
N ARG A 231 8.40 -26.28 -5.52
CA ARG A 231 7.68 -26.60 -6.75
C ARG A 231 7.85 -25.50 -7.79
N ASP A 232 8.16 -25.89 -9.02
CA ASP A 232 8.31 -24.98 -10.16
C ASP A 232 6.94 -24.46 -10.63
N MET A 233 6.83 -23.15 -10.91
CA MET A 233 5.63 -22.53 -11.48
C MET A 233 5.29 -23.11 -12.86
N TYR A 234 6.27 -23.59 -13.61
CA TYR A 234 6.01 -24.32 -14.86
C TYR A 234 5.39 -25.70 -14.66
N HIS A 235 5.31 -26.15 -13.40
CA HIS A 235 4.63 -27.37 -12.97
C HIS A 235 3.47 -27.08 -11.99
N GLY A 236 2.89 -25.87 -12.06
CA GLY A 236 1.78 -25.46 -11.21
C GLY A 236 2.19 -25.17 -9.77
N GLY A 237 3.44 -24.78 -9.54
CA GLY A 237 3.89 -24.20 -8.28
C GLY A 237 3.41 -22.75 -8.17
N GLY A 238 3.67 -22.16 -7.01
CA GLY A 238 3.36 -20.77 -6.70
C GLY A 238 2.81 -20.61 -5.29
N ARG A 239 3.44 -19.73 -4.52
CA ARG A 239 2.96 -19.38 -3.18
C ARG A 239 2.03 -18.18 -3.28
N MET A 240 0.86 -18.21 -2.64
CA MET A 240 -0.03 -17.06 -2.57
C MET A 240 0.63 -15.91 -1.82
N ALA A 241 0.71 -14.75 -2.47
CA ALA A 241 1.21 -13.49 -1.93
C ALA A 241 0.07 -12.55 -1.55
N ILE A 242 -0.98 -12.48 -2.39
CA ILE A 242 -2.13 -11.60 -2.18
C ILE A 242 -3.40 -12.40 -2.48
N GLY A 243 -4.37 -12.39 -1.56
CA GLY A 243 -5.67 -13.04 -1.72
C GLY A 243 -6.81 -12.13 -1.28
N ALA A 244 -8.04 -12.59 -1.45
CA ALA A 244 -9.25 -11.89 -1.03
C ALA A 244 -9.20 -11.53 0.46
N ARG A 245 -9.67 -10.32 0.82
CA ARG A 245 -9.73 -9.83 2.19
C ARG A 245 -10.62 -8.59 2.36
N ASN A 246 -11.01 -8.30 3.59
CA ASN A 246 -11.67 -7.05 3.97
C ASN A 246 -12.81 -6.64 3.03
N ARG A 247 -13.75 -7.57 2.76
CA ARG A 247 -14.89 -7.38 1.84
C ARG A 247 -14.48 -7.06 0.39
N ARG A 248 -13.34 -7.62 -0.04
CA ARG A 248 -12.85 -7.53 -1.42
C ARG A 248 -12.47 -8.91 -1.92
N ALA A 249 -12.89 -9.23 -3.14
CA ALA A 249 -12.63 -10.50 -3.80
C ALA A 249 -11.81 -10.31 -5.07
N GLY A 250 -11.08 -11.34 -5.44
CA GLY A 250 -10.40 -11.42 -6.71
C GLY A 250 -9.23 -10.45 -6.85
N ALA A 251 -8.13 -10.66 -6.12
CA ALA A 251 -6.90 -9.91 -6.31
C ALA A 251 -6.21 -10.34 -7.60
N GLY A 252 -6.09 -9.45 -8.58
CA GLY A 252 -5.50 -9.78 -9.88
C GLY A 252 -4.70 -8.67 -10.52
N HIS A 253 -3.89 -9.02 -11.49
CA HIS A 253 -3.07 -8.11 -12.29
C HIS A 253 -2.09 -7.28 -11.46
N PHE A 254 -1.04 -7.93 -10.99
CA PHE A 254 0.00 -7.30 -10.16
C PHE A 254 0.82 -6.30 -10.98
N GLY A 255 0.98 -5.07 -10.44
CA GLY A 255 1.91 -4.08 -10.95
C GLY A 255 3.21 -4.08 -10.13
N ARG A 256 4.33 -3.72 -10.75
CA ARG A 256 5.66 -3.67 -10.12
C ARG A 256 5.66 -2.76 -8.89
N THR A 257 6.54 -3.09 -7.95
CA THR A 257 6.69 -2.34 -6.71
C THR A 257 7.27 -0.94 -6.96
N ILE A 258 6.75 0.02 -6.19
CA ILE A 258 7.31 1.35 -6.05
C ILE A 258 7.99 1.41 -4.69
N VAL A 259 9.25 1.82 -4.67
CA VAL A 259 10.08 1.86 -3.45
C VAL A 259 10.30 3.30 -3.02
N ASP A 260 10.00 3.61 -1.77
CA ASP A 260 10.27 4.89 -1.15
C ASP A 260 10.89 4.69 0.24
N GLU A 261 12.22 4.57 0.28
CA GLU A 261 13.02 4.50 1.52
C GLU A 261 12.44 3.53 2.57
N GLY A 262 12.32 2.25 2.19
CA GLY A 262 11.82 1.19 3.06
C GLY A 262 10.32 0.94 3.00
N VAL A 263 9.56 1.73 2.27
CA VAL A 263 8.19 1.44 1.89
C VAL A 263 8.16 0.88 0.47
N GLU A 264 7.55 -0.27 0.28
CA GLU A 264 7.21 -0.81 -1.02
C GLU A 264 5.70 -0.94 -1.11
N VAL A 265 5.12 -0.56 -2.25
CA VAL A 265 3.69 -0.75 -2.53
C VAL A 265 3.52 -1.46 -3.86
N ALA A 266 2.51 -2.31 -3.94
CA ALA A 266 2.09 -2.97 -5.16
C ALA A 266 0.71 -2.47 -5.57
N SER A 267 0.50 -2.31 -6.88
CA SER A 267 -0.82 -2.07 -7.45
C SER A 267 -1.39 -3.36 -8.04
N PHE A 268 -2.69 -3.47 -8.01
CA PHE A 268 -3.46 -4.55 -8.62
C PHE A 268 -4.94 -4.14 -8.65
N HIS A 269 -5.84 -4.98 -9.12
CA HIS A 269 -7.26 -4.72 -8.94
C HIS A 269 -7.92 -5.74 -8.01
N TRP A 270 -9.00 -5.32 -7.36
CA TRP A 270 -10.01 -6.23 -6.87
C TRP A 270 -11.03 -6.45 -7.96
N GLU A 271 -11.34 -7.70 -8.29
CA GLU A 271 -12.46 -8.01 -9.20
C GLU A 271 -13.78 -7.45 -8.67
N ALA A 272 -13.96 -7.51 -7.35
CA ALA A 272 -15.12 -6.96 -6.69
C ALA A 272 -14.78 -6.30 -5.35
N ASP A 273 -15.08 -5.02 -5.22
CA ASP A 273 -15.12 -4.30 -3.95
C ASP A 273 -16.56 -4.20 -3.45
N PHE A 274 -16.91 -4.96 -2.39
CA PHE A 274 -18.27 -4.99 -1.85
C PHE A 274 -18.70 -3.66 -1.21
N ASP A 275 -17.77 -2.80 -0.84
CA ASP A 275 -18.07 -1.47 -0.32
C ASP A 275 -18.35 -0.48 -1.45
N LEU A 276 -17.95 -0.81 -2.69
CA LEU A 276 -18.19 -0.06 -3.92
C LEU A 276 -19.14 -0.78 -4.89
N GLY A 277 -20.10 -1.53 -4.35
CA GLY A 277 -21.16 -2.17 -5.11
C GLY A 277 -20.70 -3.40 -5.90
N GLY A 278 -19.62 -4.05 -5.51
CA GLY A 278 -19.08 -5.23 -6.18
C GLY A 278 -18.39 -4.91 -7.52
N ARG A 279 -17.96 -3.66 -7.74
CA ARG A 279 -17.25 -3.24 -8.95
C ARG A 279 -15.76 -3.53 -8.83
N SER A 280 -15.11 -3.71 -9.98
CA SER A 280 -13.65 -3.79 -10.06
C SER A 280 -13.00 -2.44 -9.72
N THR A 281 -12.00 -2.46 -8.85
CA THR A 281 -11.36 -1.25 -8.33
C THR A 281 -9.86 -1.38 -8.22
N LEU A 282 -9.15 -0.26 -8.40
CA LEU A 282 -7.72 -0.17 -8.12
C LEU A 282 -7.44 -0.48 -6.65
N ALA A 283 -6.46 -1.32 -6.42
CA ALA A 283 -5.88 -1.60 -5.12
C ALA A 283 -4.41 -1.16 -5.09
N ILE A 284 -4.01 -0.54 -3.97
CA ILE A 284 -2.61 -0.22 -3.68
C ILE A 284 -2.37 -0.63 -2.24
N LEU A 285 -1.49 -1.60 -2.02
CA LEU A 285 -1.16 -2.12 -0.69
C LEU A 285 0.34 -2.12 -0.44
N PRO A 286 0.76 -1.99 0.83
CA PRO A 286 2.15 -2.26 1.20
C PRO A 286 2.54 -3.69 0.80
N LEU A 287 3.74 -3.85 0.25
CA LEU A 287 4.34 -5.15 -0.01
C LEU A 287 5.44 -5.40 1.04
N LEU A 288 5.22 -6.40 1.86
CA LEU A 288 6.10 -6.77 2.95
C LEU A 288 6.93 -8.01 2.58
N TRP A 289 8.05 -8.19 3.26
CA TRP A 289 8.97 -9.28 2.99
C TRP A 289 9.31 -10.07 4.26
N LYS A 290 9.10 -11.38 4.21
CA LYS A 290 9.48 -12.30 5.28
C LYS A 290 10.22 -13.50 4.69
N ASN A 291 11.44 -13.73 5.13
CA ASN A 291 12.33 -14.79 4.62
C ASN A 291 12.50 -14.73 3.09
N ASP A 292 12.66 -13.51 2.56
CA ASP A 292 12.72 -13.22 1.11
C ASP A 292 11.46 -13.67 0.33
N TRP A 293 10.28 -13.64 0.95
CA TRP A 293 9.01 -13.87 0.26
C TRP A 293 8.09 -12.67 0.46
N PRO A 294 7.48 -12.18 -0.65
CA PRO A 294 6.54 -11.07 -0.57
C PRO A 294 5.18 -11.51 -0.02
N TYR A 295 4.52 -10.61 0.66
CA TYR A 295 3.11 -10.72 1.05
C TYR A 295 2.52 -9.34 1.23
N ALA A 296 1.20 -9.21 1.04
CA ALA A 296 0.55 -7.92 1.20
C ALA A 296 0.46 -7.51 2.67
N GLY A 297 0.88 -6.28 2.94
CA GLY A 297 0.63 -5.58 4.19
C GLY A 297 -0.79 -5.03 4.28
N GLU A 298 -1.04 -4.20 5.28
CA GLU A 298 -2.35 -3.58 5.52
C GLU A 298 -2.18 -2.09 5.85
N GLN A 299 -3.14 -1.30 5.43
CA GLN A 299 -3.30 0.05 5.95
C GLN A 299 -3.94 -0.03 7.34
N ILE A 300 -3.56 0.89 8.22
CA ILE A 300 -4.09 0.93 9.58
C ILE A 300 -5.59 1.26 9.54
N SER A 301 -6.39 0.41 10.16
CA SER A 301 -7.83 0.64 10.31
C SER A 301 -8.13 1.55 11.51
N ASP A 302 -9.35 2.10 11.56
CA ASP A 302 -9.82 2.82 12.73
C ASP A 302 -9.78 1.91 13.96
N GLY A 303 -9.14 2.38 15.03
CA GLY A 303 -8.97 1.56 16.22
C GLY A 303 -8.13 2.21 17.31
N VAL A 304 -8.07 1.55 18.46
CA VAL A 304 -7.25 1.98 19.60
C VAL A 304 -5.99 1.14 19.67
N TYR A 305 -4.86 1.80 19.60
CA TYR A 305 -3.54 1.17 19.52
C TYR A 305 -2.62 1.60 20.67
N GLU A 306 -1.70 0.70 21.03
CA GLU A 306 -0.42 1.05 21.61
C GLU A 306 0.52 1.40 20.47
N ILE A 307 1.20 2.55 20.56
CA ILE A 307 2.24 2.98 19.60
C ILE A 307 3.59 2.76 20.27
N GLU A 308 4.24 1.64 19.92
CA GLU A 308 5.49 1.19 20.53
C GLU A 308 6.67 1.47 19.60
N SER A 309 7.73 2.08 20.12
CA SER A 309 8.99 2.22 19.39
C SER A 309 9.63 0.85 19.17
N GLU A 310 10.18 0.59 18.00
CA GLU A 310 10.98 -0.61 17.72
C GLU A 310 12.20 -0.68 18.65
N ARG A 311 12.70 0.47 19.09
CA ARG A 311 13.75 0.54 20.06
C ARG A 311 13.27 0.13 21.46
N ARG A 312 13.46 -1.14 21.83
CA ARG A 312 13.26 -1.70 23.16
C ARG A 312 11.86 -1.61 23.77
N GLY A 313 10.81 -1.48 22.94
CA GLY A 313 9.44 -1.56 23.44
C GLY A 313 8.96 -0.35 24.26
N TYR A 314 9.56 0.81 24.10
CA TYR A 314 9.04 2.04 24.69
C TYR A 314 7.77 2.50 23.99
N THR A 315 6.73 2.80 24.76
CA THR A 315 5.43 3.23 24.26
C THR A 315 5.29 4.75 24.26
N LEU A 316 4.71 5.28 23.21
CA LEU A 316 4.29 6.68 23.13
C LEU A 316 3.18 6.94 24.15
N GLU A 317 3.35 7.97 25.01
CA GLU A 317 2.38 8.34 26.04
C GLU A 317 2.32 9.85 26.27
N LEU A 318 1.24 10.34 26.89
CA LEU A 318 1.23 11.70 27.44
C LEU A 318 2.24 11.81 28.59
N ALA A 319 2.95 12.92 28.65
CA ALA A 319 3.85 13.24 29.74
C ALA A 319 3.06 13.74 30.96
N VAL A 320 2.27 12.85 31.56
CA VAL A 320 1.48 13.11 32.77
C VAL A 320 2.10 12.38 33.97
N ASP A 321 1.96 12.96 35.15
CA ASP A 321 2.47 12.36 36.37
C ASP A 321 1.74 11.05 36.70
N PHE A 322 2.53 10.07 37.13
CA PHE A 322 1.96 8.83 37.64
C PHE A 322 1.34 9.04 39.01
N VAL A 323 0.13 8.59 39.21
CA VAL A 323 -0.31 8.27 40.56
C VAL A 323 0.55 7.10 41.03
N ARG A 324 1.57 7.37 41.81
CA ARG A 324 2.44 6.32 42.39
C ARG A 324 1.57 5.38 43.18
N MET A 325 1.50 4.12 42.77
CA MET A 325 0.99 3.09 43.66
C MET A 325 1.87 3.05 44.91
N GLN A 326 1.29 3.24 46.07
CA GLN A 326 1.94 2.86 47.31
C GLN A 326 2.20 1.36 47.22
N THR A 327 3.48 0.99 47.13
CA THR A 327 3.85 -0.40 47.03
C THR A 327 3.38 -1.15 48.27
N ALA A 328 2.88 -2.38 48.08
CA ALA A 328 2.41 -3.25 49.18
C ALA A 328 3.41 -3.42 50.37
N ARG A 329 4.67 -2.98 50.21
CA ARG A 329 5.66 -2.93 51.25
C ARG A 329 5.33 -1.95 52.41
N GLN A 330 4.58 -0.87 52.18
CA GLN A 330 4.15 0.01 53.27
C GLN A 330 3.01 -0.61 54.10
N GLY A 331 2.18 -1.47 53.51
CA GLY A 331 1.09 -2.18 54.21
C GLY A 331 1.57 -3.30 55.12
N TRP A 332 2.81 -3.81 54.97
CA TRP A 332 3.30 -4.91 55.82
C TRP A 332 3.75 -4.48 57.21
N PHE A 333 4.12 -3.21 57.37
CA PHE A 333 4.52 -2.65 58.70
C PHE A 333 3.40 -1.98 59.46
N ASN A 334 2.24 -1.70 58.84
CA ASN A 334 1.05 -1.09 59.51
C ASN A 334 -0.16 -2.01 59.45
N ARG A 335 -0.14 -3.11 60.19
CA ARG A 335 -1.25 -4.11 60.26
C ARG A 335 -2.55 -3.60 60.86
N ASN A 336 -2.61 -2.37 61.39
CA ASN A 336 -3.75 -1.87 62.15
C ASN A 336 -4.55 -0.73 61.50
N GLN A 337 -4.27 -0.37 60.26
CA GLN A 337 -5.11 0.55 59.53
C GLN A 337 -5.61 -0.16 58.26
N ALA A 338 -6.88 -0.56 58.29
CA ALA A 338 -7.61 -1.00 57.09
C ALA A 338 -7.82 0.22 56.17
N GLN A 339 -6.76 0.69 55.53
CA GLN A 339 -6.93 1.53 54.34
C GLN A 339 -7.31 0.62 53.20
N GLU A 340 -8.40 0.96 52.51
CA GLU A 340 -8.76 0.31 51.25
C GLU A 340 -7.51 0.26 50.33
N ALA A 341 -7.20 -0.93 49.89
CA ALA A 341 -6.07 -1.09 48.96
C ALA A 341 -6.33 -0.18 47.75
N PRO A 342 -5.38 0.66 47.35
CA PRO A 342 -5.56 1.52 46.19
C PRO A 342 -5.90 0.66 44.99
N LYS A 343 -6.93 1.08 44.23
CA LYS A 343 -7.32 0.39 42.98
C LYS A 343 -6.12 0.20 42.08
N PRO A 344 -5.83 -1.01 41.55
CA PRO A 344 -4.74 -1.23 40.66
C PRO A 344 -4.78 -0.26 39.48
N VAL A 345 -3.63 0.30 39.09
CA VAL A 345 -3.57 1.32 38.00
C VAL A 345 -4.12 0.79 36.70
N ALA A 346 -3.91 -0.49 36.41
CA ALA A 346 -4.45 -1.17 35.23
C ALA A 346 -6.00 -1.16 35.17
N ASN A 347 -6.66 -0.96 36.31
CA ASN A 347 -8.12 -0.93 36.43
C ASN A 347 -8.68 0.49 36.50
N GLN A 348 -7.85 1.53 36.41
CA GLN A 348 -8.32 2.90 36.36
C GLN A 348 -8.95 3.19 35.01
N THR A 349 -10.15 3.77 35.02
CA THR A 349 -10.82 4.22 33.80
C THR A 349 -10.30 5.59 33.39
N LEU A 350 -10.53 5.96 32.13
CA LEU A 350 -10.21 7.30 31.62
C LEU A 350 -10.85 8.38 32.51
N ALA A 351 -12.14 8.24 32.87
CA ALA A 351 -12.86 9.22 33.69
C ALA A 351 -12.23 9.43 35.07
N GLU A 352 -11.57 8.42 35.66
CA GLU A 352 -10.90 8.52 36.97
C GLU A 352 -9.55 9.26 36.90
N VAL A 353 -8.90 9.29 35.75
CA VAL A 353 -7.55 9.87 35.62
C VAL A 353 -7.48 11.14 34.77
N GLU A 354 -8.35 11.32 33.77
CA GLU A 354 -8.31 12.46 32.87
C GLU A 354 -8.45 13.81 33.60
N GLY A 355 -9.28 13.85 34.61
CA GLY A 355 -9.47 15.05 35.46
C GLY A 355 -8.20 15.48 36.23
N THR A 356 -7.20 14.60 36.35
CA THR A 356 -5.90 14.89 36.97
C THR A 356 -4.87 15.42 35.99
N TRP A 357 -5.14 15.35 34.68
CA TRP A 357 -4.20 15.76 33.65
C TRP A 357 -4.13 17.29 33.50
N PRO A 358 -2.98 17.84 33.13
CA PRO A 358 -2.86 19.25 32.83
C PRO A 358 -3.87 19.70 31.77
N LYS A 359 -4.39 20.91 31.91
CA LYS A 359 -5.21 21.55 30.89
C LYS A 359 -4.33 22.15 29.81
N GLY A 360 -4.84 22.23 28.60
CA GLY A 360 -4.13 22.77 27.43
C GLY A 360 -3.14 21.76 26.85
N ASP A 361 -2.07 22.26 26.24
CA ASP A 361 -1.06 21.45 25.56
C ASP A 361 -0.32 20.57 26.53
N VAL A 362 -0.17 19.30 26.19
CA VAL A 362 0.57 18.33 27.00
C VAL A 362 1.62 17.65 26.13
N ALA A 363 2.86 17.68 26.55
CA ALA A 363 3.95 16.99 25.87
C ALA A 363 3.71 15.48 25.81
N VAL A 364 4.37 14.83 24.87
CA VAL A 364 4.43 13.36 24.78
C VAL A 364 5.82 12.89 25.17
N ARG A 365 5.93 11.65 25.64
CA ARG A 365 7.17 10.97 25.94
C ARG A 365 7.09 9.50 25.59
N CYS A 366 8.19 8.79 25.66
CA CYS A 366 8.25 7.34 25.56
C CYS A 366 8.49 6.73 26.95
N GLY A 367 7.72 5.71 27.31
CA GLY A 367 7.81 5.02 28.59
C GLY A 367 7.38 3.56 28.49
N ASP A 368 7.51 2.83 29.60
CA ASP A 368 7.06 1.44 29.68
C ASP A 368 5.53 1.36 29.54
N TYR A 369 5.06 0.40 28.75
CA TYR A 369 3.61 0.18 28.63
C TYR A 369 3.04 -0.46 29.90
N MET A 370 2.09 0.21 30.50
CA MET A 370 1.47 -0.20 31.76
C MET A 370 -0.08 -0.25 31.69
N PHE A 371 -0.63 -0.43 30.50
CA PHE A 371 -2.09 -0.49 30.24
C PHE A 371 -2.87 0.75 30.72
N ARG A 372 -2.23 1.93 30.72
CA ARG A 372 -2.83 3.17 31.24
C ARG A 372 -3.59 3.94 30.15
N PRO A 373 -4.64 4.69 30.48
CA PRO A 373 -5.42 5.46 29.52
C PRO A 373 -4.59 6.43 28.68
N HIS A 374 -3.57 7.09 29.24
CA HIS A 374 -2.71 8.05 28.56
C HIS A 374 -1.69 7.40 27.60
N GLN A 375 -1.67 6.07 27.50
CA GLN A 375 -0.84 5.27 26.56
C GLN A 375 -1.65 4.65 25.44
N ARG A 376 -2.95 4.96 25.35
CA ARG A 376 -3.88 4.38 24.38
C ARG A 376 -4.24 5.43 23.34
N TRP A 377 -3.95 5.16 22.08
CA TRP A 377 -4.14 6.09 20.99
C TRP A 377 -5.23 5.61 20.05
N GLN A 378 -6.26 6.43 19.88
CA GLN A 378 -7.23 6.26 18.80
C GLN A 378 -6.57 6.74 17.51
N VAL A 379 -6.34 5.83 16.57
CA VAL A 379 -5.85 6.11 15.22
C VAL A 379 -7.04 6.02 14.27
N THR A 380 -7.37 7.14 13.63
CA THR A 380 -8.54 7.22 12.73
C THR A 380 -8.07 7.66 11.37
N PRO A 381 -8.25 6.85 10.30
CA PRO A 381 -7.99 7.27 8.95
C PRO A 381 -8.99 8.36 8.53
N VAL A 382 -8.50 9.37 7.82
CA VAL A 382 -9.29 10.49 7.30
C VAL A 382 -9.08 10.65 5.79
N PRO A 383 -9.54 9.67 5.00
CA PRO A 383 -9.29 9.61 3.56
C PRO A 383 -9.78 10.84 2.80
N GLU A 384 -10.81 11.53 3.31
CA GLU A 384 -11.34 12.78 2.75
C GLU A 384 -10.39 13.97 2.89
N ARG A 385 -9.43 13.91 3.84
CA ARG A 385 -8.37 14.90 4.01
C ARG A 385 -7.18 14.65 3.08
N GLY A 386 -7.18 13.52 2.38
CA GLY A 386 -6.15 13.12 1.44
C GLY A 386 -5.34 11.93 1.89
N GLY A 387 -4.22 11.75 1.24
CA GLY A 387 -3.30 10.64 1.46
C GLY A 387 -2.11 10.71 0.51
N THR A 388 -1.40 9.60 0.44
CA THR A 388 -0.30 9.35 -0.49
C THR A 388 -0.50 7.99 -1.16
N ILE A 389 0.37 7.65 -2.09
CA ILE A 389 0.39 6.29 -2.67
C ILE A 389 0.52 5.19 -1.60
N CYS A 390 1.03 5.52 -0.41
CA CYS A 390 1.24 4.57 0.68
C CYS A 390 0.03 4.41 1.62
N GLY A 391 -0.97 5.29 1.54
CA GLY A 391 -2.18 5.23 2.36
C GLY A 391 -2.83 6.58 2.64
N PRO A 392 -3.95 6.58 3.39
CA PRO A 392 -4.65 7.79 3.78
C PRO A 392 -3.86 8.60 4.82
N LEU A 393 -4.32 9.82 5.07
CA LEU A 393 -3.93 10.55 6.27
C LEU A 393 -4.68 10.03 7.51
N TYR A 394 -4.09 10.25 8.68
CA TYR A 394 -4.62 9.80 9.96
C TYR A 394 -4.67 10.92 10.98
N VAL A 395 -5.68 10.88 11.83
CA VAL A 395 -5.73 11.62 13.10
C VAL A 395 -5.37 10.65 14.23
N VAL A 396 -4.47 11.07 15.12
CA VAL A 396 -4.00 10.26 16.25
C VAL A 396 -4.35 11.00 17.53
N LYS A 397 -5.27 10.46 18.35
CA LYS A 397 -5.75 11.07 19.60
C LYS A 397 -5.58 10.14 20.78
N ILE A 398 -5.43 10.68 21.98
CA ILE A 398 -5.63 9.86 23.18
C ILE A 398 -7.06 9.35 23.18
N ALA A 399 -7.20 8.03 23.28
CA ALA A 399 -8.48 7.35 23.16
C ALA A 399 -9.52 7.89 24.16
N GLY A 400 -10.70 8.26 23.65
CA GLY A 400 -11.80 8.82 24.43
C GLY A 400 -11.67 10.31 24.76
N THR A 401 -10.63 11.02 24.24
CA THR A 401 -10.45 12.45 24.47
C THR A 401 -10.39 13.23 23.15
N ASN A 402 -10.33 14.55 23.25
CA ASN A 402 -10.10 15.44 22.08
C ASN A 402 -8.62 15.82 21.89
N ARG A 403 -7.68 15.17 22.61
CA ARG A 403 -6.25 15.49 22.57
C ARG A 403 -5.59 14.79 21.38
N ALA A 404 -5.20 15.57 20.36
CA ALA A 404 -4.58 15.09 19.13
C ALA A 404 -3.06 15.29 19.15
N LEU A 405 -2.34 14.28 18.67
CA LEU A 405 -0.91 14.37 18.41
C LEU A 405 -0.67 15.46 17.36
N THR A 406 0.22 16.39 17.66
CA THR A 406 0.41 17.63 16.89
C THR A 406 1.91 17.89 16.68
N ALA A 407 2.30 18.15 15.44
CA ALA A 407 3.66 18.58 15.10
C ALA A 407 3.81 20.10 15.38
N THR A 408 4.99 20.51 15.84
CA THR A 408 5.28 21.92 16.17
C THR A 408 6.38 22.48 15.28
N ASP A 409 6.50 23.79 15.22
CA ASP A 409 7.45 24.53 14.37
C ASP A 409 8.92 24.35 14.80
N ASN A 410 9.17 23.95 16.05
CA ASN A 410 10.49 23.64 16.58
C ASN A 410 10.88 22.14 16.48
N LEU A 411 10.19 21.38 15.62
CA LEU A 411 10.43 19.94 15.40
C LEU A 411 10.16 19.09 16.63
N GLU A 412 9.27 19.50 17.50
CA GLU A 412 8.78 18.73 18.64
C GLU A 412 7.37 18.19 18.36
N VAL A 413 6.92 17.29 19.21
CA VAL A 413 5.59 16.72 19.17
C VAL A 413 4.89 16.95 20.50
N THR A 414 3.66 17.40 20.46
CA THR A 414 2.82 17.63 21.64
C THR A 414 1.42 17.10 21.40
N THR A 415 0.54 17.19 22.38
CA THR A 415 -0.90 17.03 22.16
C THR A 415 -1.63 18.35 22.37
N LYS A 416 -2.54 18.66 21.45
CA LYS A 416 -3.45 19.82 21.51
C LYS A 416 -4.89 19.35 21.32
N ASP A 417 -5.84 20.22 21.66
CA ASP A 417 -7.21 19.95 21.27
C ASP A 417 -7.31 19.83 19.77
N PHE A 418 -8.01 18.80 19.29
CA PHE A 418 -8.20 18.58 17.87
C PHE A 418 -9.01 19.70 17.25
N ALA A 419 -8.45 20.37 16.27
CA ALA A 419 -9.01 21.50 15.55
C ALA A 419 -8.99 21.30 14.02
N ASP A 420 -8.76 20.08 13.56
CA ASP A 420 -8.70 19.70 12.14
C ASP A 420 -7.64 20.48 11.35
N LEU A 421 -6.48 20.74 11.97
CA LEU A 421 -5.35 21.42 11.37
C LEU A 421 -4.40 20.43 10.69
N ASP A 422 -3.70 20.86 9.64
CA ASP A 422 -2.78 19.99 8.87
C ASP A 422 -1.61 19.47 9.72
N GLU A 423 -1.14 20.18 10.73
CA GLU A 423 -0.13 19.71 11.70
C GLU A 423 -0.65 18.65 12.68
N GLN A 424 -1.96 18.37 12.69
CA GLN A 424 -2.60 17.28 13.44
C GLN A 424 -2.87 16.03 12.60
N LEU A 425 -2.48 16.06 11.31
CA LEU A 425 -2.60 14.95 10.39
C LEU A 425 -1.26 14.23 10.24
N TRP A 426 -1.34 12.91 10.14
CA TRP A 426 -0.18 12.03 10.11
C TRP A 426 -0.24 11.05 8.95
N ARG A 427 0.91 10.76 8.35
CA ARG A 427 1.13 9.63 7.46
C ARG A 427 1.63 8.47 8.34
N ILE A 428 0.96 7.34 8.29
CA ILE A 428 1.38 6.10 8.97
C ILE A 428 1.56 5.05 7.89
N GLU A 429 2.81 4.74 7.58
CA GLU A 429 3.16 3.97 6.40
C GLU A 429 3.94 2.71 6.81
N GLN A 430 3.46 1.55 6.34
CA GLN A 430 4.07 0.27 6.68
C GLN A 430 5.35 0.06 5.89
N LEU A 431 6.43 -0.27 6.59
CA LEU A 431 7.74 -0.59 6.02
C LEU A 431 7.80 -2.06 5.61
N THR A 432 8.76 -2.39 4.76
CA THR A 432 8.93 -3.74 4.22
C THR A 432 9.18 -4.82 5.27
N ASP A 433 9.65 -4.45 6.46
CA ASP A 433 9.86 -5.35 7.61
C ASP A 433 8.62 -5.52 8.51
N GLY A 434 7.54 -4.80 8.20
CA GLY A 434 6.27 -4.84 8.93
C GLY A 434 6.13 -3.77 10.02
N THR A 435 7.19 -3.03 10.34
CA THR A 435 7.11 -1.86 11.21
C THR A 435 6.49 -0.67 10.47
N TYR A 436 6.35 0.46 11.15
CA TYR A 436 5.74 1.66 10.57
C TYR A 436 6.66 2.87 10.76
N ARG A 437 6.68 3.74 9.75
CA ARG A 437 7.13 5.12 9.91
C ARG A 437 5.91 6.01 10.14
N ILE A 438 6.00 6.93 11.08
CA ILE A 438 4.96 7.90 11.42
C ILE A 438 5.49 9.29 11.09
N MET A 439 4.90 9.95 10.10
CA MET A 439 5.38 11.21 9.57
C MET A 439 4.30 12.28 9.68
N PRO A 440 4.60 13.50 10.14
CA PRO A 440 3.61 14.57 10.11
C PRO A 440 3.27 14.93 8.65
N TYR A 441 2.02 15.23 8.38
CA TYR A 441 1.61 15.71 7.08
C TYR A 441 2.18 17.09 6.78
N VAL A 442 2.10 17.99 7.75
CA VAL A 442 2.70 19.32 7.71
C VAL A 442 3.45 19.60 9.02
N ILE A 443 4.63 20.18 8.92
CA ILE A 443 5.34 20.78 10.05
C ILE A 443 5.30 22.30 9.85
N PRO A 444 4.72 23.07 10.78
CA PRO A 444 4.68 24.52 10.69
C PRO A 444 6.09 25.13 10.48
N GLY A 445 6.23 26.04 9.51
CA GLY A 445 7.50 26.67 9.21
C GLY A 445 8.54 25.82 8.46
N GLN A 446 8.22 24.57 8.11
CA GLN A 446 9.11 23.68 7.36
C GLN A 446 8.64 23.41 5.91
N GLN A 447 7.58 24.07 5.46
CA GLN A 447 7.05 23.91 4.10
C GLN A 447 8.11 24.22 3.04
N GLY A 448 8.18 23.39 2.00
CA GLY A 448 9.13 23.55 0.88
C GLY A 448 10.56 23.06 1.17
N LYS A 449 10.84 22.49 2.33
CA LYS A 449 12.10 21.80 2.60
C LYS A 449 12.02 20.34 2.16
N ASN A 450 12.99 19.88 1.39
CA ASN A 450 13.04 18.53 0.83
C ASN A 450 13.47 17.46 1.84
N GLN A 451 13.31 17.69 3.15
CA GLN A 451 13.65 16.70 4.18
C GLN A 451 12.40 15.97 4.66
N LYS A 452 12.49 14.66 4.71
CA LYS A 452 11.45 13.81 5.31
C LYS A 452 11.70 13.72 6.80
N TYR A 453 10.77 14.23 7.60
CA TYR A 453 10.79 14.10 9.05
C TYR A 453 9.81 13.01 9.49
N CYS A 454 10.18 12.28 10.52
CA CYS A 454 9.32 11.29 11.16
C CYS A 454 9.31 11.45 12.68
N LEU A 455 8.31 10.86 13.33
CA LEU A 455 8.30 10.65 14.75
C LEU A 455 9.51 9.77 15.12
N TYR A 456 10.37 10.29 15.99
CA TYR A 456 11.66 9.68 16.32
C TYR A 456 11.75 9.45 17.83
N SER A 457 12.04 8.22 18.23
CA SER A 457 12.17 7.81 19.63
C SER A 457 13.66 7.75 20.03
N ALA A 458 14.07 8.59 20.97
CA ALA A 458 15.41 8.55 21.54
C ALA A 458 15.37 7.90 22.93
N ALA A 459 14.97 6.65 23.05
CA ALA A 459 14.75 5.89 24.28
C ALA A 459 13.56 6.42 25.12
N ASP A 460 13.77 6.60 26.42
CA ASP A 460 12.81 7.09 27.42
C ASP A 460 12.66 8.63 27.41
N SER A 461 13.18 9.29 26.39
CA SER A 461 13.11 10.74 26.26
C SER A 461 11.85 11.21 25.53
N THR A 462 11.66 12.51 25.48
CA THR A 462 10.64 13.15 24.66
C THR A 462 10.88 12.82 23.18
N PRO A 463 9.93 12.21 22.46
CA PRO A 463 10.06 11.99 21.05
C PRO A 463 10.08 13.33 20.30
N THR A 464 10.86 13.38 19.24
CA THR A 464 11.02 14.56 18.39
C THR A 464 10.64 14.23 16.96
N LEU A 465 10.63 15.24 16.10
CA LEU A 465 10.61 15.06 14.65
C LEU A 465 12.07 15.15 14.17
N ALA A 466 12.61 14.02 13.75
CA ALA A 466 13.94 13.93 13.18
C ALA A 466 13.88 13.50 11.71
N VAL A 467 14.99 13.70 10.99
CA VAL A 467 15.12 13.21 9.61
C VAL A 467 14.97 11.69 9.62
N TYR A 468 14.09 11.21 8.77
CA TYR A 468 13.80 9.79 8.66
C TYR A 468 15.04 9.00 8.22
N ASP A 469 15.32 7.91 8.91
CA ASP A 469 16.34 6.92 8.57
C ASP A 469 15.76 5.50 8.67
N PHE A 470 15.59 4.84 7.54
CA PHE A 470 15.07 3.46 7.48
C PHE A 470 15.94 2.47 8.28
N ASN A 471 17.23 2.70 8.42
CA ASN A 471 18.14 1.80 9.13
C ASN A 471 18.17 2.05 10.67
N SER A 472 17.45 3.07 11.13
CA SER A 472 17.39 3.42 12.56
C SER A 472 16.09 2.90 13.18
N ASP A 473 16.21 2.05 14.21
CA ASP A 473 15.06 1.61 15.01
C ASP A 473 14.36 2.78 15.73
N ASN A 474 15.03 3.90 15.90
CA ASN A 474 14.43 5.12 16.46
C ASN A 474 13.38 5.75 15.54
N SER A 475 13.43 5.45 14.23
CA SER A 475 12.46 5.92 13.22
C SER A 475 11.29 4.95 13.00
N LYS A 476 11.28 3.81 13.71
CA LYS A 476 10.34 2.72 13.48
C LYS A 476 9.43 2.50 14.68
N TRP A 477 8.19 2.18 14.36
CA TRP A 477 7.11 2.00 15.33
C TRP A 477 6.30 0.74 15.04
N ASN A 478 5.73 0.16 16.07
CA ASN A 478 4.75 -0.91 16.02
C ASN A 478 3.41 -0.37 16.51
N LEU A 479 2.33 -0.65 15.77
CA LEU A 479 0.98 -0.35 16.18
C LEU A 479 0.33 -1.66 16.62
N LYS A 480 0.10 -1.82 17.93
CA LYS A 480 -0.51 -3.01 18.51
C LYS A 480 -1.96 -2.74 18.83
N ASP A 481 -2.86 -3.47 18.15
CA ASP A 481 -4.30 -3.38 18.43
C ASP A 481 -4.59 -3.81 19.88
N LYS A 482 -5.39 -3.05 20.58
CA LYS A 482 -5.80 -3.30 21.95
C LYS A 482 -7.31 -3.52 21.99
N GLN A 483 -7.67 -4.79 21.98
CA GLN A 483 -9.05 -5.23 22.19
C GLN A 483 -9.59 -4.86 23.56
#